data_54f72d7c56d72949a01a048d7467fe95
#
_entry.id   54f72d7c56d72949a01a048d7467fe95
#
_cell.length_a   1.000
_cell.length_b   1.000
_cell.length_c   1.000
_cell.angle_alpha   90.00
_cell.angle_beta   90.00
_cell.angle_gamma   90.00
#
_symmetry.space_group_name_H-M   'P 1'
#
loop_
_entity.id
_entity.type
_entity.pdbx_description
1 polymer ?
#
loop_
_entity_poly.entity_id
_entity_poly.type
_entity_poly.pdbx_seq_one_letter_code
_entity_poly.pdbx_strand_id
1 'polypeptide(L)'
;MAKIIDHLSQGEILAQMAEEPAEAAQAALKLRRALDDSNPTPKTIPKCWESLEEEIGDVMNCIDALLLEDALNYHTFMSKCGEKAEPKMSRWKQRLKARYAKNDDDAV
;
A
#
# COMPACT_ATOMS: atom_id res chain seq x y z
N MET A 1 20.38 -1.87 20.79
CA MET A 1 20.56 -1.87 19.34
C MET A 1 20.27 -0.47 18.79
N ALA A 2 21.09 0.00 17.87
CA ALA A 2 20.90 1.33 17.28
C ALA A 2 19.59 1.40 16.48
N LYS A 3 18.93 2.54 16.56
CA LYS A 3 17.73 2.83 15.77
C LYS A 3 18.11 3.54 14.47
N ILE A 4 17.28 3.44 13.48
CA ILE A 4 17.50 4.11 12.18
C ILE A 4 17.67 5.62 12.37
N ILE A 5 16.86 6.24 13.26
CA ILE A 5 16.92 7.67 13.54
C ILE A 5 18.27 8.10 14.15
N ASP A 6 19.04 7.17 14.69
CA ASP A 6 20.38 7.46 15.22
C ASP A 6 21.39 7.73 14.10
N HIS A 7 21.09 7.28 12.88
CA HIS A 7 21.99 7.38 11.73
C HIS A 7 21.43 8.21 10.57
N LEU A 8 20.10 8.25 10.41
CA LEU A 8 19.43 8.99 9.36
C LEU A 8 18.57 10.10 9.96
N SER A 9 18.57 11.26 9.32
CA SER A 9 17.69 12.36 9.71
C SER A 9 16.24 12.02 9.39
N GLN A 10 15.32 12.70 10.05
CA GLN A 10 13.90 12.58 9.75
C GLN A 10 13.62 12.90 8.27
N GLY A 11 14.30 13.90 7.71
CA GLY A 11 14.17 14.26 6.29
C GLY A 11 14.61 13.14 5.35
N GLU A 12 15.69 12.45 5.69
CA GLU A 12 16.17 11.30 4.91
C GLU A 12 15.20 10.12 4.97
N ILE A 13 14.63 9.87 6.14
CA ILE A 13 13.60 8.81 6.31
C ILE A 13 12.35 9.15 5.49
N LEU A 14 11.91 10.41 5.51
CA LEU A 14 10.77 10.86 4.71
C LEU A 14 11.03 10.75 3.21
N ALA A 15 12.27 11.04 2.76
CA ALA A 15 12.65 10.86 1.36
C ALA A 15 12.57 9.38 0.95
N GLN A 16 13.06 8.49 1.79
CA GLN A 16 12.98 7.04 1.56
C GLN A 16 11.52 6.59 1.52
N MET A 17 10.69 7.10 2.43
CA MET A 17 9.27 6.79 2.47
C MET A 17 8.54 7.27 1.21
N ALA A 18 9.01 8.33 0.56
CA ALA A 18 8.45 8.79 -0.71
C ALA A 18 8.81 7.87 -1.88
N GLU A 19 9.99 7.26 -1.85
CA GLU A 19 10.47 6.35 -2.90
C GLU A 19 9.80 4.97 -2.84
N GLU A 20 9.61 4.41 -1.65
CA GLU A 20 9.10 3.06 -1.48
C GLU A 20 7.68 2.86 -2.06
N PRO A 21 6.72 3.78 -1.90
CA PRO A 21 5.42 3.63 -2.55
C PRO A 21 5.47 3.55 -4.08
N ALA A 22 6.46 4.20 -4.70
CA ALA A 22 6.65 4.11 -6.14
C ALA A 22 7.04 2.70 -6.56
N GLU A 23 7.89 2.02 -5.79
CA GLU A 23 8.26 0.63 -6.02
C GLU A 23 7.08 -0.31 -5.78
N ALA A 24 6.27 -0.04 -4.74
CA ALA A 24 5.03 -0.79 -4.48
C ALA A 24 4.04 -0.64 -5.65
N ALA A 25 3.94 0.55 -6.23
CA ALA A 25 3.10 0.80 -7.40
C ALA A 25 3.54 -0.05 -8.60
N GLN A 26 4.85 -0.16 -8.84
CA GLN A 26 5.39 -1.00 -9.90
C GLN A 26 5.09 -2.49 -9.65
N ALA A 27 5.23 -2.96 -8.41
CA ALA A 27 4.91 -4.33 -8.05
C ALA A 27 3.42 -4.64 -8.24
N ALA A 28 2.54 -3.69 -7.91
CA ALA A 28 1.09 -3.81 -8.11
C ALA A 28 0.75 -3.95 -9.60
N LEU A 29 1.39 -3.15 -10.46
CA LEU A 29 1.17 -3.21 -11.91
C LEU A 29 1.68 -4.52 -12.51
N LYS A 30 2.79 -5.06 -12.01
CA LYS A 30 3.28 -6.38 -12.44
C LYS A 30 2.32 -7.49 -12.04
N LEU A 31 1.77 -7.43 -10.83
CA LEU A 31 0.75 -8.38 -10.37
C LEU A 31 -0.50 -8.29 -11.25
N ARG A 32 -0.96 -7.08 -11.58
CA ARG A 32 -2.10 -6.89 -12.47
C ARG A 32 -1.86 -7.58 -13.82
N ARG A 33 -0.69 -7.36 -14.43
CA ARG A 33 -0.37 -7.99 -15.71
C ARG A 33 -0.34 -9.52 -15.62
N ALA A 34 0.14 -10.05 -14.50
CA ALA A 34 0.15 -11.49 -14.28
C ALA A 34 -1.27 -12.05 -14.12
N LEU A 35 -2.16 -11.30 -13.46
CA LEU A 35 -3.54 -11.74 -13.21
C LEU A 35 -4.42 -11.66 -14.47
N ASP A 36 -4.30 -10.60 -15.27
CA ASP A 36 -5.15 -10.37 -16.44
C ASP A 36 -4.50 -10.77 -17.77
N ASP A 37 -3.25 -11.20 -17.73
CA ASP A 37 -2.45 -11.64 -18.88
C ASP A 37 -2.39 -10.59 -20.02
N SER A 38 -2.61 -9.33 -19.69
CA SER A 38 -2.65 -8.23 -20.67
C SER A 38 -1.27 -7.91 -21.24
N ASN A 39 -0.20 -8.19 -20.47
CA ASN A 39 1.17 -8.01 -20.88
C ASN A 39 2.03 -9.03 -20.12
N PRO A 40 2.36 -10.17 -20.75
CA PRO A 40 3.01 -11.27 -20.05
C PRO A 40 4.26 -10.84 -19.28
N THR A 41 4.38 -11.35 -18.07
CA THR A 41 5.53 -11.16 -17.20
C THR A 41 6.18 -12.51 -16.92
N PRO A 42 7.54 -12.58 -16.81
CA PRO A 42 8.20 -13.85 -16.52
C PRO A 42 7.95 -14.39 -15.12
N LYS A 43 7.41 -13.57 -14.21
CA LYS A 43 7.10 -13.99 -12.84
C LYS A 43 5.72 -14.64 -12.74
N THR A 44 5.62 -15.67 -11.91
CA THR A 44 4.34 -16.31 -11.58
C THR A 44 3.48 -15.39 -10.71
N ILE A 45 2.18 -15.64 -10.68
CA ILE A 45 1.24 -14.90 -9.83
C ILE A 45 1.67 -14.92 -8.35
N PRO A 46 1.99 -16.10 -7.74
CA PRO A 46 2.46 -16.12 -6.36
C PRO A 46 3.70 -15.27 -6.11
N LYS A 47 4.66 -15.27 -7.05
CA LYS A 47 5.87 -14.46 -6.92
C LYS A 47 5.60 -12.97 -7.04
N CYS A 48 4.63 -12.58 -7.86
CA CYS A 48 4.19 -11.18 -7.95
C CYS A 48 3.53 -10.72 -6.64
N TRP A 49 2.75 -11.58 -5.98
CA TRP A 49 2.20 -11.30 -4.65
C TRP A 49 3.31 -11.13 -3.60
N GLU A 50 4.30 -12.03 -3.60
CA GLU A 50 5.46 -11.91 -2.70
C GLU A 50 6.20 -10.60 -2.89
N SER A 51 6.43 -10.20 -4.15
CA SER A 51 7.08 -8.92 -4.46
C SER A 51 6.28 -7.73 -3.92
N LEU A 52 4.95 -7.74 -4.06
CA LEU A 52 4.09 -6.70 -3.53
C LEU A 52 4.17 -6.64 -2.00
N GLU A 53 4.15 -7.80 -1.35
CA GLU A 53 4.28 -7.89 0.11
C GLU A 53 5.62 -7.29 0.58
N GLU A 54 6.72 -7.60 -0.11
CA GLU A 54 8.03 -7.05 0.20
C GLU A 54 8.05 -5.53 0.09
N GLU A 55 7.50 -4.98 -1.00
CA GLU A 55 7.49 -3.54 -1.23
C GLU A 55 6.59 -2.80 -0.22
N ILE A 56 5.46 -3.39 0.16
CA ILE A 56 4.62 -2.83 1.22
C ILE A 56 5.34 -2.91 2.57
N GLY A 57 6.07 -4.01 2.82
CA GLY A 57 6.91 -4.16 4.02
C GLY A 57 7.96 -3.05 4.13
N ASP A 58 8.56 -2.67 3.01
CA ASP A 58 9.54 -1.57 2.98
C ASP A 58 8.90 -0.23 3.37
N VAL A 59 7.67 0.04 2.92
CA VAL A 59 6.91 1.22 3.34
C VAL A 59 6.66 1.18 4.85
N MET A 60 6.27 0.03 5.38
CA MET A 60 6.02 -0.15 6.82
C MET A 60 7.29 0.10 7.64
N ASN A 61 8.45 -0.34 7.16
CA ASN A 61 9.73 -0.07 7.80
C ASN A 61 10.03 1.42 7.87
N CYS A 62 9.74 2.16 6.81
CA CYS A 62 9.94 3.61 6.80
C CYS A 62 9.02 4.30 7.83
N ILE A 63 7.78 3.85 7.93
CA ILE A 63 6.83 4.37 8.92
C ILE A 63 7.36 4.09 10.33
N ASP A 64 7.81 2.88 10.58
CA ASP A 64 8.35 2.48 11.89
C ASP A 64 9.57 3.34 12.27
N ALA A 65 10.50 3.53 11.33
CA ALA A 65 11.67 4.37 11.53
C ALA A 65 11.30 5.83 11.81
N LEU A 66 10.32 6.36 11.06
CA LEU A 66 9.82 7.73 11.24
C LEU A 66 9.21 7.91 12.64
N LEU A 67 8.60 6.88 13.19
CA LEU A 67 7.97 6.86 14.51
C LEU A 67 8.90 6.33 15.59
N LEU A 68 10.22 6.46 15.38
CA LEU A 68 11.30 6.17 16.34
C LEU A 68 11.42 4.69 16.72
N GLU A 69 10.89 3.80 15.86
CA GLU A 69 10.88 2.34 16.12
C GLU A 69 10.27 2.03 17.50
N ASP A 70 9.23 2.78 17.84
CA ASP A 70 8.47 2.61 19.07
C ASP A 70 7.14 1.95 18.74
N ALA A 71 6.89 0.76 19.30
CA ALA A 71 5.73 -0.05 19.00
C ALA A 71 4.41 0.66 19.30
N LEU A 72 4.35 1.44 20.38
CA LEU A 72 3.15 2.18 20.75
C LEU A 72 2.87 3.32 19.76
N ASN A 73 3.90 4.07 19.39
CA ASN A 73 3.79 5.13 18.40
C ASN A 73 3.32 4.58 17.05
N TYR A 74 3.91 3.47 16.62
CA TYR A 74 3.55 2.80 15.38
C TYR A 74 2.09 2.36 15.40
N HIS A 75 1.68 1.67 16.46
CA HIS A 75 0.31 1.18 16.61
C HIS A 75 -0.71 2.34 16.60
N THR A 76 -0.43 3.40 17.35
CA THR A 76 -1.29 4.59 17.42
C THR A 76 -1.43 5.24 16.05
N PHE A 77 -0.32 5.40 15.32
CA PHE A 77 -0.33 5.98 13.99
C PHE A 77 -1.15 5.12 13.02
N MET A 78 -0.94 3.80 13.00
CA MET A 78 -1.66 2.91 12.12
C MET A 78 -3.16 2.87 12.42
N SER A 79 -3.54 2.95 13.70
CA SER A 79 -4.95 3.06 14.10
C SER A 79 -5.60 4.33 13.56
N LYS A 80 -4.90 5.46 13.64
CA LYS A 80 -5.38 6.74 13.08
C LYS A 80 -5.51 6.67 11.56
N CYS A 81 -4.57 6.02 10.89
CA CYS A 81 -4.66 5.78 9.44
C CYS A 81 -5.92 4.97 9.10
N GLY A 82 -6.19 3.92 9.87
CA GLY A 82 -7.36 3.08 9.70
C GLY A 82 -8.67 3.86 9.89
N GLU A 83 -8.75 4.68 10.93
CA GLU A 83 -9.91 5.55 11.18
C GLU A 83 -10.19 6.48 10.00
N LYS A 84 -9.13 7.06 9.43
CA LYS A 84 -9.26 7.97 8.28
C LYS A 84 -9.55 7.24 6.98
N ALA A 85 -9.11 6.00 6.84
CA ALA A 85 -9.34 5.18 5.66
C ALA A 85 -10.78 4.66 5.58
N GLU A 86 -11.42 4.39 6.73
CA GLU A 86 -12.76 3.80 6.79
C GLU A 86 -13.83 4.58 6.03
N PRO A 87 -14.00 5.91 6.23
CA PRO A 87 -15.00 6.67 5.48
C PRO A 87 -14.74 6.64 3.96
N LYS A 88 -13.48 6.61 3.55
CA LYS A 88 -13.09 6.54 2.13
C LYS A 88 -13.48 5.19 1.54
N MET A 89 -13.28 4.11 2.27
CA MET A 89 -13.69 2.77 1.86
C MET A 89 -15.22 2.69 1.71
N SER A 90 -15.96 3.26 2.66
CA SER A 90 -17.43 3.32 2.61
C SER A 90 -17.91 4.08 1.36
N ARG A 91 -17.32 5.24 1.08
CA ARG A 91 -17.66 6.03 -0.12
C ARG A 91 -17.34 5.27 -1.41
N TRP A 92 -16.22 4.58 -1.43
CA TRP A 92 -15.84 3.76 -2.58
C TRP A 92 -16.86 2.65 -2.81
N LYS A 93 -17.24 1.92 -1.77
CA LYS A 93 -18.27 0.86 -1.86
C LYS A 93 -19.59 1.41 -2.34
N GLN A 94 -20.02 2.58 -1.86
CA GLN A 94 -21.25 3.23 -2.28
C GLN A 94 -21.23 3.59 -3.76
N ARG A 95 -20.11 4.13 -4.25
CA ARG A 95 -19.94 4.48 -5.66
C ARG A 95 -19.98 3.24 -6.56
N LEU A 96 -19.35 2.15 -6.13
CA LEU A 96 -19.38 0.90 -6.87
C LEU A 96 -20.79 0.30 -6.91
N LYS A 97 -21.48 0.33 -5.77
CA LYS A 97 -22.85 -0.15 -5.67
C LYS A 97 -23.79 0.62 -6.62
N ALA A 98 -23.68 1.93 -6.64
CA ALA A 98 -24.46 2.79 -7.54
C ALA A 98 -24.16 2.48 -9.01
N ARG A 99 -22.89 2.29 -9.34
CA ARG A 99 -22.45 1.95 -10.70
C ARG A 99 -23.00 0.59 -11.14
N TYR A 100 -22.95 -0.42 -10.28
CA TYR A 100 -23.48 -1.75 -10.61
C TYR A 100 -25.00 -1.75 -10.72
N ALA A 101 -25.70 -1.04 -9.85
CA ALA A 101 -27.15 -0.88 -9.95
C ALA A 101 -27.56 -0.24 -11.28
N LYS A 102 -26.82 0.81 -11.71
CA LYS A 102 -27.06 1.47 -13.00
C LYS A 102 -26.81 0.52 -14.17
N ASN A 103 -25.73 -0.28 -14.11
CA ASN A 103 -25.41 -1.25 -15.16
C ASN A 103 -26.46 -2.34 -15.25
N ASP A 104 -27.00 -2.80 -14.12
CA ASP A 104 -28.07 -3.79 -14.06
C ASP A 104 -29.36 -3.23 -14.70
N ASP A 105 -29.70 -1.97 -14.43
CA ASP A 105 -30.82 -1.28 -15.04
C ASP A 105 -30.63 -1.14 -16.55
N ASP A 106 -29.43 -0.81 -17.00
CA ASP A 106 -29.09 -0.67 -18.42
C ASP A 106 -29.09 -2.02 -19.15
N ALA A 107 -28.88 -3.12 -18.44
CA ALA A 107 -28.86 -4.47 -19.02
C ALA A 107 -30.29 -5.02 -19.31
N VAL A 108 -31.29 -4.39 -18.75
CA VAL A 108 -32.71 -4.74 -18.98
C VAL A 108 -33.22 -3.98 -20.19
#